data_ee869a1f3d28353c5713cdfd0bb0b9a1
#
_entry.id   ee869a1f3d28353c5713cdfd0bb0b9a1
#
_cell.length_a   1.000
_cell.length_b   1.000
_cell.length_c   1.000
_cell.angle_alpha   90.00
_cell.angle_beta   90.00
_cell.angle_gamma   90.00
#
_symmetry.space_group_name_H-M   'P 1'
#
loop_
_entity.id
_entity.type
_entity.pdbx_description
1 polymer ?
#
loop_
_entity_poly.entity_id
_entity_poly.type
_entity_poly.pdbx_seq_one_letter_code
_entity_poly.pdbx_strand_id
1 'polypeptide(L)'
;MSTISRRSFVQAAGVATAAVAAASTASALADSAGATAPEATAADYLNIYADGVVAQPVRMAACPGPRGPIAFESRTIADSEITRTEDFDVVVVGAGIGGLIATLKAADMGANVLLLEKMTKGRGCFECFGAAGAKCQEGTEIDKTALFDEIQRSAYWRCRPEPAHTYCDRSGEATDFWQEMLDKGQNGFVITKVEQSPSTCGMPALTPLIDTELGFYDSPALPENAGVRSGLSGIYVCLEMQQVAKNAYENVDMRFSTPAVQLTKDESGRVTGVIAKDADGYFKAAASKGVILATGGYDCNPEMMQAWTRPEDYANSSWWNPGWGTTGDGHMMGLAVGAQMDPVPHPVMNFRWGNPDSFDDARTWNAVYFGILVNGRGQRFVREDLPFQSVSNAQNAQPAYGKNCWYVFDETMADGMLDDATLEEFKGKGWLYEAASLEELGEAAGIDGAALAQTVADYNAGFEAGKDERFGRDLMGTIPFTGTRYFALTSNSCVLATVGGL
;
A
#
# COMPACT_ATOMS: atom_id res chain seq x y z
N MET A 1 -7.05 -17.66 -27.88
CA MET A 1 -5.96 -16.82 -27.35
C MET A 1 -5.92 -15.56 -28.20
N SER A 2 -6.58 -14.49 -27.77
CA SER A 2 -6.49 -13.20 -28.45
C SER A 2 -5.33 -12.43 -27.81
N THR A 3 -4.28 -12.22 -28.58
CA THR A 3 -3.15 -11.37 -28.20
C THR A 3 -3.63 -9.95 -28.01
N ILE A 4 -3.59 -9.45 -26.77
CA ILE A 4 -3.79 -8.02 -26.49
C ILE A 4 -2.67 -7.29 -27.24
N SER A 5 -3.03 -6.37 -28.12
CA SER A 5 -2.06 -5.62 -28.89
C SER A 5 -1.27 -4.70 -27.96
N ARG A 6 0.03 -4.48 -28.26
CA ARG A 6 0.88 -3.47 -27.58
C ARG A 6 0.16 -2.12 -27.37
N ARG A 7 -0.66 -1.72 -28.33
CA ARG A 7 -1.42 -0.48 -28.31
C ARG A 7 -2.51 -0.46 -27.22
N SER A 8 -3.15 -1.57 -26.96
CA SER A 8 -4.18 -1.68 -25.90
C SER A 8 -3.57 -1.68 -24.50
N PHE A 9 -2.37 -2.24 -24.35
CA PHE A 9 -1.63 -2.21 -23.09
C PHE A 9 -1.12 -0.79 -22.78
N VAL A 10 -0.52 -0.11 -23.76
CA VAL A 10 -0.02 1.27 -23.64
C VAL A 10 -1.17 2.26 -23.43
N GLN A 11 -2.33 2.06 -24.11
CA GLN A 11 -3.50 2.91 -23.90
C GLN A 11 -4.11 2.75 -22.50
N ALA A 12 -4.11 1.56 -21.94
CA ALA A 12 -4.59 1.34 -20.58
C ALA A 12 -3.66 2.00 -19.53
N ALA A 13 -2.36 2.04 -19.79
CA ALA A 13 -1.39 2.72 -18.94
C ALA A 13 -1.40 4.25 -19.10
N GLY A 14 -1.60 4.75 -20.32
CA GLY A 14 -1.66 6.20 -20.61
C GLY A 14 -2.90 6.90 -20.05
N VAL A 15 -4.01 6.16 -19.84
CA VAL A 15 -5.24 6.71 -19.25
C VAL A 15 -5.07 6.99 -17.75
N ALA A 16 -4.20 6.25 -17.06
CA ALA A 16 -3.90 6.50 -15.66
C ALA A 16 -3.18 7.85 -15.42
N THR A 17 -2.35 8.29 -16.35
CA THR A 17 -1.63 9.56 -16.26
C THR A 17 -2.52 10.80 -16.45
N ALA A 18 -3.56 10.71 -17.27
CA ALA A 18 -4.48 11.84 -17.50
C ALA A 18 -5.37 12.14 -16.28
N ALA A 19 -5.66 11.15 -15.45
CA ALA A 19 -6.52 11.30 -14.26
C ALA A 19 -5.82 12.07 -13.13
N VAL A 20 -4.51 11.91 -12.97
CA VAL A 20 -3.74 12.63 -11.93
C VAL A 20 -3.57 14.12 -12.32
N ALA A 21 -3.39 14.43 -13.60
CA ALA A 21 -3.28 15.82 -14.09
C ALA A 21 -4.63 16.58 -14.06
N ALA A 22 -5.77 15.88 -14.28
CA ALA A 22 -7.10 16.50 -14.21
C ALA A 22 -7.55 16.79 -12.77
N ALA A 23 -7.01 16.07 -11.81
CA ALA A 23 -7.34 16.22 -10.39
C ALA A 23 -6.71 17.47 -9.75
N SER A 24 -5.59 17.95 -10.27
CA SER A 24 -4.94 19.18 -9.78
C SER A 24 -5.65 20.48 -10.22
N THR A 25 -6.58 20.43 -11.17
CA THR A 25 -7.32 21.60 -11.68
C THR A 25 -8.77 21.72 -11.18
N ALA A 26 -9.29 20.75 -10.43
CA ALA A 26 -10.69 20.72 -9.96
C ALA A 26 -10.93 21.39 -8.59
N SER A 27 -9.96 22.13 -8.06
CA SER A 27 -10.01 22.75 -6.71
C SER A 27 -10.78 24.08 -6.62
N ALA A 28 -11.60 24.43 -7.59
CA ALA A 28 -12.35 25.68 -7.51
C ALA A 28 -13.80 25.45 -7.98
N LEU A 29 -14.66 25.00 -7.08
CA LEU A 29 -16.12 25.23 -7.13
C LEU A 29 -16.84 24.34 -6.09
N ALA A 30 -17.18 24.86 -4.93
CA ALA A 30 -18.36 24.45 -4.17
C ALA A 30 -18.68 25.45 -3.07
N ASP A 31 -19.68 26.25 -3.32
CA ASP A 31 -20.52 26.84 -2.27
C ASP A 31 -21.98 26.66 -2.69
N SER A 32 -22.76 25.99 -1.89
CA SER A 32 -24.12 26.30 -1.45
C SER A 32 -25.00 25.07 -1.19
N ALA A 33 -25.39 24.96 0.02
CA ALA A 33 -26.54 24.42 0.74
C ALA A 33 -27.66 23.62 -0.02
N GLY A 34 -27.95 22.41 0.52
CA GLY A 34 -29.19 21.66 0.32
C GLY A 34 -29.02 20.19 0.73
N ALA A 35 -29.68 19.76 1.80
CA ALA A 35 -29.49 18.51 2.52
C ALA A 35 -29.78 17.23 1.71
N THR A 36 -28.80 16.70 1.09
CA THR A 36 -28.53 15.28 0.84
C THR A 36 -27.02 15.12 1.08
N ALA A 37 -26.59 14.06 1.77
CA ALA A 37 -25.17 13.82 1.95
C ALA A 37 -24.51 13.89 0.57
N PRO A 38 -23.47 14.73 0.35
CA PRO A 38 -22.88 14.89 -0.96
C PRO A 38 -22.28 13.56 -1.39
N GLU A 39 -22.56 13.14 -2.61
CA GLU A 39 -21.77 12.10 -3.30
C GLU A 39 -20.30 12.51 -3.18
N ALA A 40 -19.50 11.66 -2.55
CA ALA A 40 -18.08 11.91 -2.44
C ALA A 40 -17.48 11.90 -3.84
N THR A 41 -16.91 13.00 -4.27
CA THR A 41 -16.30 13.17 -5.58
C THR A 41 -14.83 12.75 -5.57
N ALA A 42 -14.24 12.48 -6.72
CA ALA A 42 -12.80 12.23 -6.83
C ALA A 42 -11.97 13.34 -6.16
N ALA A 43 -12.46 14.60 -6.18
CA ALA A 43 -11.83 15.73 -5.49
C ALA A 43 -11.82 15.59 -3.96
N ASP A 44 -12.85 14.95 -3.37
CA ASP A 44 -12.89 14.72 -1.93
C ASP A 44 -11.83 13.71 -1.48
N TYR A 45 -11.38 12.85 -2.36
CA TYR A 45 -10.33 11.87 -2.10
C TYR A 45 -8.93 12.43 -2.33
N LEU A 46 -8.78 13.28 -3.33
CA LEU A 46 -7.53 13.98 -3.61
C LEU A 46 -7.22 15.03 -2.54
N ASN A 47 -8.24 15.59 -1.89
CA ASN A 47 -8.12 16.45 -0.73
C ASN A 47 -7.89 15.70 0.60
N ILE A 48 -7.47 14.45 0.57
CA ILE A 48 -7.03 13.73 1.78
C ILE A 48 -5.95 14.52 2.53
N TYR A 49 -5.21 15.35 1.83
CA TYR A 49 -4.14 16.20 2.34
C TYR A 49 -4.57 17.63 2.69
N ALA A 50 -5.80 18.04 2.40
CA ALA A 50 -6.28 19.40 2.64
C ALA A 50 -6.47 19.72 4.11
N ASP A 51 -6.54 18.72 4.99
CA ASP A 51 -6.70 18.90 6.44
C ASP A 51 -5.38 19.27 7.15
N GLY A 52 -4.42 19.85 6.44
CA GLY A 52 -3.18 20.39 7.01
C GLY A 52 -2.09 19.37 7.32
N VAL A 53 -2.32 18.10 7.03
CA VAL A 53 -1.29 17.07 7.08
C VAL A 53 -0.62 16.97 5.70
N VAL A 54 0.32 17.84 5.46
CA VAL A 54 1.16 17.75 4.26
C VAL A 54 2.11 16.58 4.45
N ALA A 55 1.76 15.46 3.84
CA ALA A 55 2.71 14.35 3.71
C ALA A 55 3.83 14.78 2.76
N GLN A 56 4.90 15.31 3.32
CA GLN A 56 6.17 15.36 2.59
C GLN A 56 6.83 14.00 2.78
N PRO A 57 7.27 13.33 1.71
CA PRO A 57 8.08 12.13 1.84
C PRO A 57 9.35 12.53 2.60
N VAL A 58 9.47 12.01 3.81
CA VAL A 58 10.66 12.24 4.62
C VAL A 58 11.59 11.06 4.39
N ARG A 59 12.76 11.32 3.81
CA ARG A 59 13.82 10.33 3.83
C ARG A 59 14.11 9.98 5.27
N MET A 60 14.03 8.70 5.62
CA MET A 60 14.44 8.27 6.94
C MET A 60 15.88 8.68 7.15
N ALA A 61 16.15 9.42 8.22
CA ALA A 61 17.52 9.78 8.58
C ALA A 61 18.31 8.50 8.79
N ALA A 62 19.59 8.51 8.42
CA ALA A 62 20.50 7.42 8.72
C ALA A 62 20.36 7.03 10.20
N CYS A 63 20.27 5.74 10.49
CA CYS A 63 20.10 5.24 11.84
C CYS A 63 21.24 5.73 12.76
N PRO A 64 20.95 6.53 13.77
CA PRO A 64 21.98 7.07 14.67
C PRO A 64 22.41 6.03 15.72
N GLY A 65 23.22 5.06 15.36
CA GLY A 65 23.85 4.15 16.33
C GLY A 65 22.91 3.14 17.02
N PRO A 66 23.39 2.46 18.08
CA PRO A 66 22.59 1.45 18.78
C PRO A 66 21.37 2.08 19.43
N ARG A 67 20.21 1.46 19.19
CA ARG A 67 18.92 1.98 19.61
C ARG A 67 18.63 1.51 21.03
N GLY A 68 18.29 2.47 21.87
CA GLY A 68 17.71 2.16 23.17
C GLY A 68 16.29 1.58 23.02
N PRO A 69 15.80 0.91 24.05
CA PRO A 69 14.40 0.50 24.07
C PRO A 69 13.53 1.77 23.98
N ILE A 70 12.52 1.73 23.11
CA ILE A 70 11.49 2.76 23.10
C ILE A 70 10.67 2.60 24.38
N ALA A 71 10.66 3.63 25.20
CA ALA A 71 9.72 3.71 26.30
C ALA A 71 8.35 4.09 25.73
N PHE A 72 7.47 3.11 25.56
CA PHE A 72 6.07 3.39 25.27
C PHE A 72 5.42 3.90 26.56
N GLU A 73 5.51 5.18 26.78
CA GLU A 73 4.71 5.80 27.82
C GLU A 73 3.26 5.91 27.33
N SER A 74 2.45 4.92 27.67
CA SER A 74 1.02 5.11 27.60
C SER A 74 0.63 6.10 28.71
N ARG A 75 0.20 7.30 28.33
CA ARG A 75 -0.39 8.21 29.29
C ARG A 75 -1.65 7.53 29.86
N THR A 76 -1.66 7.28 31.15
CA THR A 76 -2.86 6.83 31.81
C THR A 76 -3.81 7.99 31.96
N ILE A 77 -5.03 7.88 31.43
CA ILE A 77 -6.09 8.84 31.61
C ILE A 77 -6.72 8.60 32.97
N ALA A 78 -6.72 9.61 33.83
CA ALA A 78 -7.32 9.48 35.16
C ALA A 78 -8.85 9.45 35.06
N ASP A 79 -9.52 8.72 35.95
CA ASP A 79 -10.99 8.64 35.98
C ASP A 79 -11.66 10.02 36.06
N SER A 80 -11.00 10.99 36.74
CA SER A 80 -11.48 12.35 36.84
C SER A 80 -11.45 13.16 35.53
N GLU A 81 -10.72 12.67 34.53
CA GLU A 81 -10.66 13.25 33.18
C GLU A 81 -11.77 12.71 32.27
N ILE A 82 -12.42 11.60 32.65
CA ILE A 82 -13.47 10.94 31.87
C ILE A 82 -14.79 11.67 32.13
N THR A 83 -15.32 12.31 31.11
CA THR A 83 -16.54 13.14 31.22
C THR A 83 -17.82 12.31 31.17
N ARG A 84 -17.81 11.14 30.52
CA ARG A 84 -18.96 10.26 30.34
C ARG A 84 -18.56 8.82 30.05
N THR A 85 -19.49 7.89 30.25
CA THR A 85 -19.37 6.48 29.85
C THR A 85 -20.55 6.13 28.95
N GLU A 86 -20.29 5.42 27.89
CA GLU A 86 -21.29 4.93 26.93
C GLU A 86 -21.12 3.43 26.72
N ASP A 87 -22.24 2.71 26.55
CA ASP A 87 -22.25 1.25 26.50
C ASP A 87 -22.51 0.74 25.08
N PHE A 88 -21.66 -0.18 24.64
CA PHE A 88 -21.73 -0.86 23.34
C PHE A 88 -21.51 -2.37 23.52
N ASP A 89 -21.92 -3.15 22.54
CA ASP A 89 -21.54 -4.57 22.49
C ASP A 89 -20.10 -4.74 22.05
N VAL A 90 -19.74 -4.06 20.94
CA VAL A 90 -18.42 -4.11 20.32
C VAL A 90 -17.92 -2.70 20.04
N VAL A 91 -16.68 -2.44 20.38
CA VAL A 91 -15.97 -1.22 19.94
C VAL A 91 -14.90 -1.59 18.93
N VAL A 92 -14.95 -0.97 17.75
CA VAL A 92 -13.95 -1.14 16.70
C VAL A 92 -13.11 0.14 16.62
N VAL A 93 -11.80 -0.01 16.63
CA VAL A 93 -10.85 1.11 16.54
C VAL A 93 -10.14 1.09 15.19
N GLY A 94 -10.38 2.12 14.37
CA GLY A 94 -9.86 2.29 13.02
C GLY A 94 -10.89 1.98 11.94
N ALA A 95 -11.12 2.95 11.05
CA ALA A 95 -12.05 2.85 9.92
C ALA A 95 -11.35 2.54 8.58
N GLY A 96 -10.27 1.78 8.62
CA GLY A 96 -9.73 1.10 7.46
C GLY A 96 -10.65 -0.04 7.00
N ILE A 97 -10.33 -0.70 5.88
CA ILE A 97 -11.20 -1.76 5.34
C ILE A 97 -11.46 -2.89 6.33
N GLY A 98 -10.44 -3.32 7.09
CA GLY A 98 -10.60 -4.35 8.11
C GLY A 98 -11.58 -3.94 9.22
N GLY A 99 -11.48 -2.71 9.71
CA GLY A 99 -12.38 -2.17 10.74
C GLY A 99 -13.80 -1.98 10.23
N LEU A 100 -13.96 -1.49 9.00
CA LEU A 100 -15.29 -1.33 8.38
C LEU A 100 -15.99 -2.68 8.19
N ILE A 101 -15.30 -3.68 7.65
CA ILE A 101 -15.88 -5.03 7.48
C ILE A 101 -16.21 -5.65 8.84
N ALA A 102 -15.33 -5.51 9.83
CA ALA A 102 -15.59 -6.01 11.17
C ALA A 102 -16.80 -5.33 11.82
N THR A 103 -16.93 -4.01 11.65
CA THR A 103 -18.08 -3.21 12.11
C THR A 103 -19.38 -3.72 11.47
N LEU A 104 -19.41 -3.85 10.15
CA LEU A 104 -20.59 -4.31 9.44
C LEU A 104 -20.95 -5.74 9.78
N LYS A 105 -19.94 -6.62 9.95
CA LYS A 105 -20.19 -8.00 10.37
C LYS A 105 -20.78 -8.11 11.78
N ALA A 106 -20.24 -7.33 12.72
CA ALA A 106 -20.76 -7.28 14.07
C ALA A 106 -22.21 -6.74 14.11
N ALA A 107 -22.47 -5.68 13.34
CA ALA A 107 -23.79 -5.07 13.23
C ALA A 107 -24.83 -6.02 12.56
N ASP A 108 -24.43 -6.72 11.51
CA ASP A 108 -25.23 -7.71 10.81
C ASP A 108 -25.62 -8.89 11.74
N MET A 109 -24.76 -9.20 12.72
CA MET A 109 -25.04 -10.15 13.79
C MET A 109 -25.87 -9.57 14.94
N GLY A 110 -26.35 -8.35 14.84
CA GLY A 110 -27.21 -7.68 15.81
C GLY A 110 -26.49 -7.01 16.98
N ALA A 111 -25.17 -6.84 16.93
CA ALA A 111 -24.42 -6.13 17.97
C ALA A 111 -24.63 -4.60 17.83
N ASN A 112 -24.70 -3.87 18.97
CA ASN A 112 -24.56 -2.43 19.00
C ASN A 112 -23.08 -2.07 18.92
N VAL A 113 -22.66 -1.42 17.84
CA VAL A 113 -21.25 -1.23 17.48
C VAL A 113 -20.87 0.25 17.47
N LEU A 114 -19.79 0.58 18.18
CA LEU A 114 -19.10 1.88 18.02
C LEU A 114 -17.86 1.68 17.15
N LEU A 115 -17.74 2.46 16.07
CA LEU A 115 -16.54 2.59 15.26
C LEU A 115 -15.86 3.93 15.55
N LEU A 116 -14.61 3.87 15.97
CA LEU A 116 -13.78 5.05 16.26
C LEU A 116 -12.71 5.22 15.18
N GLU A 117 -12.60 6.41 14.61
CA GLU A 117 -11.55 6.78 13.67
C GLU A 117 -10.93 8.11 14.07
N LYS A 118 -9.61 8.16 14.20
CA LYS A 118 -8.90 9.38 14.57
C LYS A 118 -8.83 10.43 13.45
N MET A 119 -8.91 9.98 12.20
CA MET A 119 -8.92 10.85 11.02
C MET A 119 -10.36 11.31 10.73
N THR A 120 -10.49 12.26 9.80
CA THR A 120 -11.79 12.80 9.38
C THR A 120 -12.62 11.83 8.55
N LYS A 121 -12.01 10.77 8.05
CA LYS A 121 -12.65 9.69 7.27
C LYS A 121 -11.82 8.42 7.32
N GLY A 122 -12.44 7.28 7.10
CA GLY A 122 -11.76 6.01 6.94
C GLY A 122 -11.02 5.93 5.61
N ARG A 123 -9.97 5.09 5.56
CA ARG A 123 -9.09 4.95 4.41
C ARG A 123 -8.77 3.51 4.11
N GLY A 124 -8.55 3.22 2.83
CA GLY A 124 -7.93 1.98 2.37
C GLY A 124 -6.84 2.29 1.37
N CYS A 125 -5.77 1.51 1.43
CA CYS A 125 -4.67 1.58 0.46
C CYS A 125 -4.54 0.21 -0.18
N PHE A 126 -5.29 -0.03 -1.23
CA PHE A 126 -5.19 -1.24 -2.02
C PHE A 126 -5.82 -1.01 -3.40
N GLU A 127 -5.29 -1.70 -4.39
CA GLU A 127 -5.86 -1.80 -5.75
C GLU A 127 -6.52 -3.15 -5.92
N CYS A 128 -5.82 -4.16 -5.48
CA CYS A 128 -6.22 -5.55 -5.47
C CYS A 128 -5.94 -6.17 -4.11
N PHE A 129 -6.49 -7.32 -3.89
CA PHE A 129 -6.30 -8.09 -2.66
C PHE A 129 -6.36 -9.58 -2.98
N GLY A 130 -5.92 -10.40 -2.04
CA GLY A 130 -5.98 -11.85 -2.20
C GLY A 130 -7.13 -12.45 -1.42
N ALA A 131 -7.75 -13.49 -1.99
CA ALA A 131 -8.66 -14.38 -1.27
C ALA A 131 -8.69 -15.76 -1.92
N ALA A 132 -9.11 -16.77 -1.18
CA ALA A 132 -9.20 -18.13 -1.67
C ALA A 132 -10.61 -18.70 -1.43
N GLY A 133 -11.28 -19.04 -2.53
CA GLY A 133 -12.60 -19.70 -2.51
C GLY A 133 -13.78 -18.74 -2.35
N ALA A 134 -13.66 -17.50 -2.83
CA ALA A 134 -14.78 -16.57 -2.98
C ALA A 134 -15.68 -16.97 -4.16
N LYS A 135 -16.97 -16.60 -4.14
CA LYS A 135 -17.93 -16.87 -5.20
C LYS A 135 -17.49 -16.35 -6.57
N CYS A 136 -16.82 -15.18 -6.60
CA CYS A 136 -16.29 -14.63 -7.85
C CYS A 136 -15.14 -15.46 -8.44
N GLN A 137 -14.63 -16.45 -7.71
CA GLN A 137 -13.60 -17.41 -8.16
C GLN A 137 -14.22 -18.77 -8.56
N GLU A 138 -15.53 -18.89 -8.68
CA GLU A 138 -16.18 -20.13 -9.09
C GLU A 138 -15.59 -20.65 -10.41
N GLY A 139 -15.26 -21.95 -10.44
CA GLY A 139 -14.59 -22.57 -11.58
C GLY A 139 -13.06 -22.47 -11.56
N THR A 140 -12.47 -21.78 -10.58
CA THR A 140 -11.03 -21.76 -10.34
C THR A 140 -10.70 -22.71 -9.19
N GLU A 141 -9.84 -23.69 -9.42
CA GLU A 141 -9.35 -24.57 -8.37
C GLU A 141 -8.13 -23.92 -7.68
N ILE A 142 -8.28 -23.58 -6.41
CA ILE A 142 -7.21 -23.01 -5.61
C ILE A 142 -6.72 -24.09 -4.63
N ASP A 143 -5.49 -24.54 -4.82
CA ASP A 143 -4.82 -25.43 -3.89
C ASP A 143 -4.39 -24.65 -2.63
N LYS A 144 -5.20 -24.75 -1.59
CA LYS A 144 -4.96 -24.06 -0.31
C LYS A 144 -3.69 -24.52 0.40
N THR A 145 -3.25 -25.75 0.17
CA THR A 145 -2.00 -26.27 0.74
C THR A 145 -0.81 -25.63 0.06
N ALA A 146 -0.82 -25.57 -1.28
CA ALA A 146 0.21 -24.87 -2.04
C ALA A 146 0.22 -23.36 -1.74
N LEU A 147 -0.95 -22.74 -1.58
CA LEU A 147 -1.07 -21.34 -1.17
C LEU A 147 -0.45 -21.10 0.20
N PHE A 148 -0.75 -21.96 1.18
CA PHE A 148 -0.16 -21.88 2.52
C PHE A 148 1.36 -22.02 2.47
N ASP A 149 1.88 -23.02 1.73
CA ASP A 149 3.32 -23.23 1.58
C ASP A 149 4.01 -22.01 0.95
N GLU A 150 3.37 -21.39 -0.04
CA GLU A 150 3.91 -20.18 -0.69
C GLU A 150 3.90 -18.97 0.26
N ILE A 151 2.86 -18.79 1.07
CA ILE A 151 2.83 -17.74 2.12
C ILE A 151 3.98 -17.96 3.10
N GLN A 152 4.18 -19.19 3.59
CA GLN A 152 5.26 -19.51 4.51
C GLN A 152 6.64 -19.29 3.87
N ARG A 153 6.80 -19.69 2.61
CA ARG A 153 8.04 -19.52 1.84
C ARG A 153 8.37 -18.05 1.63
N SER A 154 7.38 -17.24 1.21
CA SER A 154 7.53 -15.79 1.02
C SER A 154 7.89 -15.08 2.32
N ALA A 155 7.42 -15.57 3.45
CA ALA A 155 7.75 -15.08 4.78
C ALA A 155 9.04 -15.73 5.35
N TYR A 156 9.79 -16.51 4.57
CA TYR A 156 10.97 -17.25 5.03
C TYR A 156 10.69 -18.11 6.28
N TRP A 157 9.49 -18.72 6.34
CA TRP A 157 8.97 -19.53 7.48
C TRP A 157 8.95 -18.77 8.82
N ARG A 158 8.82 -17.46 8.77
CA ARG A 158 8.67 -16.60 9.96
C ARG A 158 7.22 -16.23 10.25
N CYS A 159 6.31 -16.50 9.34
CA CYS A 159 4.88 -16.26 9.52
C CYS A 159 4.31 -17.30 10.51
N ARG A 160 3.51 -16.85 11.46
CA ARG A 160 2.75 -17.76 12.31
C ARG A 160 1.76 -18.58 11.47
N PRO A 161 1.67 -19.89 11.64
CA PRO A 161 0.84 -20.72 10.77
C PRO A 161 -0.67 -20.46 10.95
N GLU A 162 -1.14 -20.14 12.15
CA GLU A 162 -2.57 -20.01 12.45
C GLU A 162 -3.24 -18.86 11.66
N PRO A 163 -2.68 -17.63 11.60
CA PRO A 163 -3.23 -16.59 10.75
C PRO A 163 -3.18 -16.95 9.25
N ALA A 164 -2.10 -17.61 8.80
CA ALA A 164 -1.97 -18.03 7.41
C ALA A 164 -3.02 -19.09 7.03
N HIS A 165 -3.28 -20.08 7.90
CA HIS A 165 -4.37 -21.03 7.71
C HIS A 165 -5.73 -20.34 7.71
N THR A 166 -5.96 -19.42 8.65
CA THR A 166 -7.22 -18.64 8.70
C THR A 166 -7.44 -17.89 7.37
N TYR A 167 -6.40 -17.28 6.83
CA TYR A 167 -6.48 -16.63 5.52
C TYR A 167 -6.84 -17.65 4.42
N CYS A 168 -6.13 -18.76 4.30
CA CYS A 168 -6.39 -19.77 3.28
C CYS A 168 -7.82 -20.35 3.37
N ASP A 169 -8.32 -20.52 4.60
CA ASP A 169 -9.60 -21.19 4.84
C ASP A 169 -10.81 -20.25 4.79
N ARG A 170 -10.65 -18.99 5.21
CA ARG A 170 -11.78 -18.10 5.48
C ARG A 170 -11.80 -16.81 4.62
N SER A 171 -10.73 -16.51 3.85
CA SER A 171 -10.69 -15.28 3.06
C SER A 171 -11.79 -15.20 1.99
N GLY A 172 -12.16 -16.33 1.38
CA GLY A 172 -13.27 -16.39 0.44
C GLY A 172 -14.62 -16.02 1.06
N GLU A 173 -14.93 -16.59 2.24
CA GLU A 173 -16.15 -16.25 3.01
C GLU A 173 -16.18 -14.77 3.39
N ALA A 174 -15.04 -14.21 3.82
CA ALA A 174 -14.95 -12.80 4.15
C ALA A 174 -15.15 -11.90 2.92
N THR A 175 -14.65 -12.33 1.76
CA THR A 175 -14.84 -11.63 0.48
C THR A 175 -16.30 -11.67 0.04
N ASP A 176 -16.96 -12.82 0.15
CA ASP A 176 -18.38 -12.94 -0.16
C ASP A 176 -19.24 -12.03 0.72
N PHE A 177 -18.96 -12.00 2.03
CA PHE A 177 -19.61 -11.06 2.92
C PHE A 177 -19.33 -9.60 2.53
N TRP A 178 -18.11 -9.30 2.12
CA TRP A 178 -17.76 -7.94 1.65
C TRP A 178 -18.60 -7.56 0.42
N GLN A 179 -18.71 -8.45 -0.57
CA GLN A 179 -19.58 -8.22 -1.74
C GLN A 179 -21.06 -8.03 -1.33
N GLU A 180 -21.58 -8.84 -0.39
CA GLU A 180 -22.95 -8.67 0.13
C GLU A 180 -23.16 -7.28 0.76
N MET A 181 -22.16 -6.72 1.39
CA MET A 181 -22.22 -5.35 1.93
C MET A 181 -22.17 -4.30 0.81
N LEU A 182 -21.31 -4.49 -0.19
CA LEU A 182 -21.23 -3.60 -1.35
C LEU A 182 -22.54 -3.59 -2.15
N ASP A 183 -23.24 -4.72 -2.22
CA ASP A 183 -24.55 -4.85 -2.87
C ASP A 183 -25.66 -4.04 -2.14
N LYS A 184 -25.46 -3.73 -0.85
CA LYS A 184 -26.35 -2.80 -0.12
C LYS A 184 -26.04 -1.33 -0.42
N GLY A 185 -24.90 -1.07 -1.03
CA GLY A 185 -24.49 0.26 -1.48
C GLY A 185 -25.19 0.69 -2.75
N GLN A 186 -24.91 1.91 -3.19
CA GLN A 186 -25.59 2.51 -4.36
C GLN A 186 -24.70 2.63 -5.59
N ASN A 187 -23.40 2.40 -5.42
CA ASN A 187 -22.42 2.73 -6.46
C ASN A 187 -21.99 1.52 -7.32
N GLY A 188 -22.53 0.32 -7.07
CA GLY A 188 -22.31 -0.85 -7.93
C GLY A 188 -20.88 -1.36 -7.95
N PHE A 189 -20.21 -1.36 -6.79
CA PHE A 189 -18.90 -2.00 -6.68
C PHE A 189 -18.99 -3.51 -6.80
N VAL A 190 -18.16 -4.10 -7.65
CA VAL A 190 -18.12 -5.54 -7.90
C VAL A 190 -16.71 -6.06 -7.70
N ILE A 191 -16.59 -7.10 -6.88
CA ILE A 191 -15.34 -7.84 -6.70
C ILE A 191 -15.26 -8.89 -7.80
N THR A 192 -14.18 -8.82 -8.59
CA THR A 192 -13.94 -9.75 -9.69
C THR A 192 -12.57 -10.37 -9.59
N LYS A 193 -12.41 -11.57 -10.17
CA LYS A 193 -11.11 -12.17 -10.37
C LYS A 193 -10.33 -11.35 -11.39
N VAL A 194 -9.06 -11.10 -11.08
CA VAL A 194 -8.16 -10.43 -12.03
C VAL A 194 -7.76 -11.42 -13.10
N GLU A 195 -8.37 -11.30 -14.29
CA GLU A 195 -7.96 -12.07 -15.45
C GLU A 195 -6.71 -11.45 -16.08
N GLN A 196 -5.61 -12.18 -16.10
CA GLN A 196 -4.38 -11.84 -16.82
C GLN A 196 -3.74 -10.51 -16.40
N SER A 197 -3.54 -10.31 -15.13
CA SER A 197 -2.62 -9.28 -14.76
C SER A 197 -1.18 -9.81 -14.91
N PRO A 198 -0.31 -9.14 -15.69
CA PRO A 198 1.00 -8.93 -15.15
C PRO A 198 0.69 -8.08 -13.93
N SER A 199 0.80 -8.64 -12.73
CA SER A 199 0.19 -8.09 -11.54
C SER A 199 0.26 -6.59 -11.56
N THR A 200 -0.83 -5.90 -11.29
CA THR A 200 -0.90 -4.45 -11.18
C THR A 200 0.18 -3.93 -10.24
N CYS A 201 0.74 -4.79 -9.44
CA CYS A 201 1.85 -4.60 -8.54
C CYS A 201 3.22 -5.02 -9.12
N GLY A 202 3.36 -5.32 -10.43
CA GLY A 202 4.65 -5.71 -11.04
C GLY A 202 5.23 -7.00 -10.48
N MET A 203 4.38 -7.85 -9.89
CA MET A 203 4.79 -9.19 -9.52
C MET A 203 4.52 -10.13 -10.68
N PRO A 204 5.48 -10.95 -11.09
CA PRO A 204 5.14 -12.08 -11.93
C PRO A 204 4.09 -12.87 -11.14
N ALA A 205 3.11 -13.32 -11.87
CA ALA A 205 2.10 -14.20 -11.34
C ALA A 205 2.78 -15.43 -10.74
N LEU A 206 3.03 -15.37 -9.44
CA LEU A 206 3.51 -16.53 -8.73
C LEU A 206 2.33 -17.48 -8.58
N THR A 207 2.28 -18.51 -9.41
CA THR A 207 1.36 -19.61 -9.16
C THR A 207 1.72 -20.25 -7.82
N PRO A 208 0.80 -20.44 -6.87
CA PRO A 208 -0.66 -20.36 -6.98
C PRO A 208 -1.27 -18.99 -6.61
N LEU A 209 -0.49 -17.98 -6.31
CA LEU A 209 -0.99 -16.70 -5.81
C LEU A 209 -1.84 -15.95 -6.83
N ILE A 210 -1.57 -16.10 -8.13
CA ILE A 210 -2.35 -15.42 -9.18
C ILE A 210 -3.83 -15.75 -9.12
N ASP A 211 -4.17 -17.00 -8.81
CA ASP A 211 -5.55 -17.43 -8.77
C ASP A 211 -6.32 -16.86 -7.57
N THR A 212 -5.61 -16.28 -6.62
CA THR A 212 -6.19 -15.60 -5.46
C THR A 212 -6.39 -14.11 -5.67
N GLU A 213 -5.84 -13.50 -6.73
CA GLU A 213 -5.90 -12.05 -6.94
C GLU A 213 -7.30 -11.60 -7.37
N LEU A 214 -7.85 -10.68 -6.59
CA LEU A 214 -9.17 -10.08 -6.77
C LEU A 214 -9.06 -8.56 -6.79
N GLY A 215 -10.02 -7.89 -7.43
CA GLY A 215 -10.08 -6.43 -7.49
C GLY A 215 -11.45 -5.91 -7.86
N PHE A 216 -11.55 -4.61 -8.07
CA PHE A 216 -12.80 -3.89 -8.40
C PHE A 216 -12.81 -3.40 -9.85
N TYR A 217 -12.07 -4.03 -10.73
CA TYR A 217 -11.76 -3.55 -12.08
C TYR A 217 -12.97 -3.37 -13.00
N ASP A 218 -14.00 -4.16 -12.79
CA ASP A 218 -15.24 -4.13 -13.58
C ASP A 218 -16.33 -3.30 -12.91
N SER A 219 -16.01 -2.56 -11.86
CA SER A 219 -16.98 -1.78 -11.10
C SER A 219 -17.40 -0.54 -11.88
N PRO A 220 -18.69 -0.37 -12.22
CA PRO A 220 -19.20 0.80 -12.93
C PRO A 220 -19.09 2.10 -12.13
N ALA A 221 -18.95 1.99 -10.82
CA ALA A 221 -18.79 3.12 -9.90
C ALA A 221 -17.43 3.79 -9.95
N LEU A 222 -16.40 3.11 -10.46
CA LEU A 222 -15.11 3.73 -10.62
C LEU A 222 -15.18 4.70 -11.80
N PRO A 223 -14.81 5.98 -11.61
CA PRO A 223 -14.75 6.92 -12.72
C PRO A 223 -13.93 6.31 -13.87
N GLU A 224 -14.36 6.50 -15.10
CA GLU A 224 -13.71 5.97 -16.31
C GLU A 224 -12.21 6.30 -16.38
N ASN A 225 -11.80 7.33 -15.64
CA ASN A 225 -10.43 7.83 -15.52
C ASN A 225 -9.80 7.61 -14.13
N ALA A 226 -10.49 7.10 -13.16
CA ALA A 226 -9.87 6.67 -11.90
C ALA A 226 -9.13 5.39 -12.23
N GLY A 227 -7.97 5.53 -12.86
CA GLY A 227 -7.19 4.37 -13.23
C GLY A 227 -7.24 3.34 -12.11
N VAL A 228 -7.89 2.23 -12.38
CA VAL A 228 -8.13 1.13 -11.45
C VAL A 228 -6.83 0.63 -10.80
N ARG A 229 -5.74 1.14 -11.29
CA ARG A 229 -4.34 0.83 -10.94
C ARG A 229 -3.65 1.88 -10.08
N SER A 230 -4.39 2.84 -9.51
CA SER A 230 -3.77 3.97 -8.80
C SER A 230 -3.89 3.91 -7.27
N GLY A 231 -4.23 2.77 -6.67
CA GLY A 231 -4.51 2.65 -5.22
C GLY A 231 -5.77 3.38 -4.77
N LEU A 232 -6.46 4.04 -5.68
CA LEU A 232 -7.66 4.83 -5.37
C LEU A 232 -8.88 3.95 -5.13
N SER A 233 -8.94 2.74 -5.71
CA SER A 233 -10.09 1.83 -5.52
C SER A 233 -10.35 1.56 -4.05
N GLY A 234 -9.30 1.33 -3.26
CA GLY A 234 -9.44 1.13 -1.81
C GLY A 234 -10.06 2.30 -1.06
N ILE A 235 -9.78 3.52 -1.48
CA ILE A 235 -10.38 4.73 -0.90
C ILE A 235 -11.88 4.77 -1.20
N TYR A 236 -12.26 4.61 -2.47
CA TYR A 236 -13.68 4.63 -2.89
C TYR A 236 -14.48 3.53 -2.20
N VAL A 237 -13.93 2.32 -2.14
CA VAL A 237 -14.59 1.19 -1.49
C VAL A 237 -14.75 1.42 0.02
N CYS A 238 -13.75 1.98 0.71
CA CYS A 238 -13.88 2.32 2.13
C CYS A 238 -15.00 3.34 2.37
N LEU A 239 -15.18 4.31 1.48
CA LEU A 239 -16.29 5.25 1.64
C LEU A 239 -17.63 4.62 1.33
N GLU A 240 -17.72 3.76 0.33
CA GLU A 240 -18.96 2.99 0.08
C GLU A 240 -19.35 2.20 1.33
N MET A 241 -18.38 1.50 1.95
CA MET A 241 -18.64 0.76 3.18
C MET A 241 -19.08 1.66 4.34
N GLN A 242 -18.55 2.88 4.46
CA GLN A 242 -19.03 3.88 5.42
C GLN A 242 -20.47 4.31 5.14
N GLN A 243 -20.84 4.51 3.86
CA GLN A 243 -22.20 4.84 3.47
C GLN A 243 -23.16 3.66 3.76
N VAL A 244 -22.75 2.44 3.47
CA VAL A 244 -23.52 1.24 3.82
C VAL A 244 -23.73 1.15 5.32
N ALA A 245 -22.70 1.35 6.13
CA ALA A 245 -22.81 1.34 7.59
C ALA A 245 -23.82 2.38 8.08
N LYS A 246 -23.76 3.59 7.53
CA LYS A 246 -24.66 4.69 7.90
C LYS A 246 -26.12 4.46 7.48
N ASN A 247 -26.31 3.91 6.29
CA ASN A 247 -27.65 3.88 5.67
C ASN A 247 -28.40 2.56 5.93
N ALA A 248 -27.69 1.47 6.15
CA ALA A 248 -28.29 0.14 6.29
C ALA A 248 -28.32 -0.39 7.73
N TYR A 249 -27.64 0.28 8.67
CA TYR A 249 -27.49 -0.23 10.03
C TYR A 249 -27.76 0.87 11.08
N GLU A 250 -28.87 0.79 11.79
CA GLU A 250 -29.22 1.69 12.91
C GLU A 250 -28.41 1.40 14.18
N ASN A 251 -27.81 0.22 14.27
CA ASN A 251 -27.00 -0.25 15.41
C ASN A 251 -25.48 0.02 15.24
N VAL A 252 -25.10 0.93 14.34
CA VAL A 252 -23.72 1.37 14.13
C VAL A 252 -23.60 2.86 14.42
N ASP A 253 -22.74 3.20 15.38
CA ASP A 253 -22.31 4.57 15.66
C ASP A 253 -20.87 4.74 15.11
N MET A 254 -20.68 5.64 14.16
CA MET A 254 -19.35 5.92 13.58
C MET A 254 -18.91 7.32 13.97
N ARG A 255 -17.75 7.42 14.64
CA ARG A 255 -17.18 8.69 15.08
C ARG A 255 -15.80 8.90 14.48
N PHE A 256 -15.70 9.94 13.68
CA PHE A 256 -14.46 10.41 13.07
C PHE A 256 -13.85 11.54 13.91
N SER A 257 -12.57 11.87 13.65
CA SER A 257 -11.80 12.81 14.47
C SER A 257 -11.85 12.45 15.96
N THR A 258 -11.98 11.16 16.27
CA THR A 258 -12.19 10.62 17.62
C THR A 258 -11.14 9.53 17.91
N PRO A 259 -9.90 9.92 18.24
CA PRO A 259 -8.84 8.96 18.55
C PRO A 259 -9.16 8.15 19.80
N ALA A 260 -9.01 6.82 19.70
CA ALA A 260 -8.88 5.95 20.85
C ALA A 260 -7.48 6.15 21.45
N VAL A 261 -7.38 6.27 22.76
CA VAL A 261 -6.12 6.61 23.44
C VAL A 261 -5.70 5.60 24.50
N GLN A 262 -6.62 4.75 24.97
CA GLN A 262 -6.33 3.75 25.98
C GLN A 262 -7.35 2.61 25.95
N LEU A 263 -6.90 1.37 26.17
CA LEU A 263 -7.78 0.24 26.48
C LEU A 263 -8.05 0.18 27.97
N THR A 264 -9.26 -0.24 28.36
CA THR A 264 -9.64 -0.47 29.78
C THR A 264 -9.73 -1.96 30.06
N LYS A 265 -9.35 -2.37 31.28
CA LYS A 265 -9.43 -3.76 31.76
C LYS A 265 -10.23 -3.84 33.05
N ASP A 266 -10.83 -4.99 33.28
CA ASP A 266 -11.34 -5.38 34.60
C ASP A 266 -10.24 -6.05 35.47
N GLU A 267 -10.63 -6.42 36.68
CA GLU A 267 -9.73 -7.06 37.64
C GLU A 267 -9.21 -8.44 37.19
N SER A 268 -9.90 -9.10 36.26
CA SER A 268 -9.44 -10.35 35.64
C SER A 268 -8.40 -10.15 34.55
N GLY A 269 -8.17 -8.91 34.13
CA GLY A 269 -7.29 -8.55 33.01
C GLY A 269 -7.98 -8.56 31.63
N ARG A 270 -9.30 -8.82 31.58
CA ARG A 270 -10.06 -8.75 30.34
C ARG A 270 -10.22 -7.31 29.89
N VAL A 271 -10.01 -7.05 28.60
CA VAL A 271 -10.30 -5.74 28.00
C VAL A 271 -11.81 -5.54 27.96
N THR A 272 -12.27 -4.43 28.54
CA THR A 272 -13.69 -4.10 28.73
C THR A 272 -14.13 -2.84 28.01
N GLY A 273 -13.25 -2.18 27.28
CA GLY A 273 -13.58 -0.99 26.53
C GLY A 273 -12.38 -0.16 26.14
N VAL A 274 -12.69 1.04 25.70
CA VAL A 274 -11.74 2.02 25.18
C VAL A 274 -11.99 3.37 25.82
N ILE A 275 -10.94 4.11 26.14
CA ILE A 275 -11.03 5.56 26.37
C ILE A 275 -10.68 6.23 25.03
N ALA A 276 -11.58 7.10 24.58
CA ALA A 276 -11.40 7.90 23.38
C ALA A 276 -11.55 9.39 23.72
N LYS A 277 -11.14 10.24 22.79
CA LYS A 277 -11.22 11.69 22.94
C LYS A 277 -11.98 12.30 21.78
N ASP A 278 -12.95 13.14 22.08
CA ASP A 278 -13.64 13.99 21.11
C ASP A 278 -13.55 15.48 21.50
N ALA A 279 -14.40 16.31 20.90
CA ALA A 279 -14.45 17.75 21.19
C ALA A 279 -14.84 18.07 22.64
N ASP A 280 -15.59 17.17 23.28
CA ASP A 280 -16.09 17.34 24.66
C ASP A 280 -15.13 16.78 25.72
N GLY A 281 -14.03 16.17 25.30
CA GLY A 281 -13.01 15.60 26.17
C GLY A 281 -12.93 14.07 26.11
N TYR A 282 -12.38 13.46 27.18
CA TYR A 282 -12.26 12.01 27.22
C TYR A 282 -13.58 11.35 27.63
N PHE A 283 -13.91 10.26 26.95
CA PHE A 283 -15.03 9.41 27.33
C PHE A 283 -14.63 7.93 27.30
N LYS A 284 -15.34 7.13 28.08
CA LYS A 284 -15.18 5.69 28.12
C LYS A 284 -16.27 5.04 27.25
N ALA A 285 -15.90 4.29 26.24
CA ALA A 285 -16.75 3.38 25.51
C ALA A 285 -16.60 1.98 26.12
N ALA A 286 -17.57 1.52 26.88
CA ALA A 286 -17.59 0.17 27.45
C ALA A 286 -18.02 -0.81 26.35
N ALA A 287 -17.36 -1.98 26.28
CA ALA A 287 -17.58 -3.02 25.28
C ALA A 287 -17.92 -4.34 25.97
N SER A 288 -19.20 -4.70 26.00
CA SER A 288 -19.66 -5.89 26.71
C SER A 288 -19.13 -7.20 26.10
N LYS A 289 -18.93 -7.25 24.79
CA LYS A 289 -18.42 -8.40 24.05
C LYS A 289 -16.93 -8.30 23.75
N GLY A 290 -16.41 -7.10 23.45
CA GLY A 290 -14.99 -6.90 23.23
C GLY A 290 -14.62 -5.70 22.36
N VAL A 291 -13.33 -5.50 22.18
CA VAL A 291 -12.72 -4.44 21.37
C VAL A 291 -11.97 -5.07 20.20
N ILE A 292 -12.14 -4.53 19.01
CA ILE A 292 -11.39 -4.91 17.81
C ILE A 292 -10.43 -3.78 17.47
N LEU A 293 -9.13 -4.05 17.47
CA LEU A 293 -8.11 -3.12 17.00
C LEU A 293 -7.86 -3.33 15.52
N ALA A 294 -8.23 -2.36 14.70
CA ALA A 294 -8.02 -2.34 13.25
C ALA A 294 -7.24 -1.07 12.83
N THR A 295 -6.24 -0.72 13.63
CA THR A 295 -5.55 0.58 13.62
C THR A 295 -4.42 0.70 12.61
N GLY A 296 -4.22 -0.33 11.78
CA GLY A 296 -3.11 -0.38 10.82
C GLY A 296 -1.75 -0.55 11.48
N GLY A 297 -0.70 -0.19 10.77
CA GLY A 297 0.69 -0.36 11.18
C GLY A 297 1.25 0.81 12.02
N TYR A 298 2.59 0.90 12.02
CA TYR A 298 3.33 1.94 12.73
C TYR A 298 4.41 2.63 11.84
N ASP A 299 4.26 2.50 10.53
CA ASP A 299 5.21 3.04 9.55
C ASP A 299 5.37 4.56 9.62
N CYS A 300 4.38 5.29 10.15
CA CYS A 300 4.48 6.73 10.42
C CYS A 300 5.07 7.08 11.79
N ASN A 301 5.57 6.10 12.55
CA ASN A 301 6.22 6.32 13.83
C ASN A 301 7.71 6.00 13.75
N PRO A 302 8.60 7.02 13.62
CA PRO A 302 10.03 6.81 13.47
C PRO A 302 10.67 6.00 14.59
N GLU A 303 10.22 6.19 15.81
CA GLU A 303 10.76 5.49 16.97
C GLU A 303 10.44 3.99 16.92
N MET A 304 9.19 3.64 16.58
CA MET A 304 8.77 2.26 16.40
C MET A 304 9.46 1.61 15.21
N MET A 305 9.57 2.33 14.08
CA MET A 305 10.33 1.87 12.92
C MET A 305 11.77 1.57 13.28
N GLN A 306 12.42 2.45 14.02
CA GLN A 306 13.78 2.22 14.50
C GLN A 306 13.91 1.02 15.42
N ALA A 307 12.98 0.86 16.36
CA ALA A 307 13.07 -0.18 17.37
C ALA A 307 12.78 -1.57 16.82
N TRP A 308 11.86 -1.68 15.86
CA TRP A 308 11.26 -2.97 15.51
C TRP A 308 11.54 -3.45 14.10
N THR A 309 11.99 -2.58 13.18
CA THR A 309 12.34 -2.97 11.81
C THR A 309 13.83 -3.23 11.65
N ARG A 310 14.24 -3.77 10.50
CA ARG A 310 15.66 -3.96 10.20
C ARG A 310 16.35 -2.61 10.03
N PRO A 311 17.60 -2.46 10.51
CA PRO A 311 18.36 -1.22 10.36
C PRO A 311 18.46 -0.72 8.93
N GLU A 312 18.66 -1.60 7.97
CA GLU A 312 18.73 -1.28 6.55
C GLU A 312 17.40 -0.78 5.98
N ASP A 313 16.26 -1.32 6.41
CA ASP A 313 14.95 -0.83 5.99
C ASP A 313 14.73 0.60 6.49
N TYR A 314 15.10 0.87 7.74
CA TYR A 314 15.00 2.22 8.30
C TYR A 314 15.99 3.20 7.67
N ALA A 315 17.23 2.79 7.42
CA ALA A 315 18.30 3.68 6.96
C ALA A 315 18.22 4.00 5.46
N ASN A 316 17.75 3.04 4.64
CA ASN A 316 17.88 3.08 3.18
C ASN A 316 16.55 3.24 2.44
N SER A 317 15.43 3.24 3.15
CA SER A 317 14.11 3.44 2.55
C SER A 317 13.57 4.85 2.79
N SER A 318 12.73 5.32 1.91
CA SER A 318 11.85 6.47 2.15
C SER A 318 10.49 5.99 2.67
N TRP A 319 9.68 6.91 3.20
CA TRP A 319 8.32 6.59 3.66
C TRP A 319 7.30 7.02 2.63
N TRP A 320 6.34 6.16 2.40
CA TRP A 320 5.32 6.48 1.43
C TRP A 320 4.45 7.63 1.89
N ASN A 321 3.83 7.53 3.06
CA ASN A 321 2.82 8.51 3.41
C ASN A 321 2.74 8.81 4.92
N PRO A 322 3.56 9.73 5.44
CA PRO A 322 3.52 10.11 6.84
C PRO A 322 2.17 10.69 7.29
N GLY A 323 1.30 11.12 6.35
CA GLY A 323 -0.04 11.65 6.64
C GLY A 323 -1.14 10.60 6.82
N TRP A 324 -0.84 9.30 6.69
CA TRP A 324 -1.87 8.26 6.78
C TRP A 324 -2.28 7.90 8.19
N GLY A 325 -1.55 8.39 9.18
CA GLY A 325 -1.91 8.21 10.58
C GLY A 325 -1.61 6.82 11.14
N THR A 326 -0.79 6.03 10.46
CA THR A 326 -0.32 4.72 10.92
C THR A 326 0.82 4.90 11.94
N THR A 327 0.48 5.43 13.11
CA THR A 327 1.41 5.83 14.18
C THR A 327 1.56 4.79 15.28
N GLY A 328 0.98 3.60 15.11
CA GLY A 328 1.12 2.49 16.04
C GLY A 328 0.28 2.60 17.31
N ASP A 329 -0.76 3.42 17.31
CA ASP A 329 -1.59 3.67 18.50
C ASP A 329 -2.19 2.38 19.07
N GLY A 330 -2.70 1.50 18.19
CA GLY A 330 -3.23 0.20 18.60
C GLY A 330 -2.17 -0.71 19.21
N HIS A 331 -0.94 -0.68 18.67
CA HIS A 331 0.18 -1.43 19.22
C HIS A 331 0.52 -0.94 20.63
N MET A 332 0.61 0.38 20.82
CA MET A 332 0.88 0.97 22.13
C MET A 332 -0.22 0.63 23.15
N MET A 333 -1.49 0.76 22.74
CA MET A 333 -2.63 0.41 23.61
C MET A 333 -2.64 -1.08 23.97
N GLY A 334 -2.36 -1.95 22.99
CA GLY A 334 -2.30 -3.40 23.22
C GLY A 334 -1.18 -3.80 24.16
N LEU A 335 0.03 -3.29 23.95
CA LEU A 335 1.17 -3.54 24.84
C LEU A 335 0.91 -3.05 26.25
N ALA A 336 0.25 -1.90 26.44
CA ALA A 336 -0.09 -1.37 27.74
C ALA A 336 -1.04 -2.28 28.55
N VAL A 337 -1.83 -3.11 27.88
CA VAL A 337 -2.70 -4.10 28.54
C VAL A 337 -2.12 -5.52 28.59
N GLY A 338 -0.90 -5.72 28.09
CA GLY A 338 -0.18 -6.99 28.16
C GLY A 338 -0.25 -7.86 26.89
N ALA A 339 -0.64 -7.30 25.75
CA ALA A 339 -0.52 -7.98 24.48
C ALA A 339 0.96 -8.21 24.12
N GLN A 340 1.22 -9.17 23.27
CA GLN A 340 2.55 -9.51 22.78
C GLN A 340 2.72 -9.06 21.34
N MET A 341 3.92 -8.61 21.01
CA MET A 341 4.33 -8.30 19.65
C MET A 341 4.93 -9.52 18.96
N ASP A 342 4.83 -9.56 17.65
CA ASP A 342 5.59 -10.50 16.82
C ASP A 342 7.11 -10.35 17.11
N PRO A 343 7.91 -11.42 16.91
CA PRO A 343 9.35 -11.35 17.10
C PRO A 343 10.01 -10.34 16.16
N VAL A 344 10.84 -9.47 16.72
CA VAL A 344 11.65 -8.51 15.93
C VAL A 344 12.85 -9.19 15.24
N PRO A 345 13.37 -8.66 14.12
CA PRO A 345 12.87 -7.46 13.43
C PRO A 345 11.62 -7.76 12.61
N HIS A 346 10.67 -6.85 12.65
CA HIS A 346 9.47 -6.95 11.83
C HIS A 346 9.80 -6.69 10.37
N PRO A 347 9.19 -7.41 9.42
CA PRO A 347 9.26 -7.07 8.03
C PRO A 347 8.45 -5.80 7.77
N VAL A 348 8.84 -5.09 6.73
CA VAL A 348 8.10 -3.97 6.17
C VAL A 348 7.70 -4.30 4.74
N MET A 349 6.56 -3.80 4.30
CA MET A 349 6.17 -3.85 2.91
C MET A 349 6.82 -2.68 2.19
N ASN A 350 7.74 -2.97 1.28
CA ASN A 350 8.47 -1.98 0.51
C ASN A 350 8.03 -2.00 -0.94
N PHE A 351 7.95 -0.80 -1.52
CA PHE A 351 7.97 -0.62 -2.95
C PHE A 351 9.37 -0.30 -3.46
N ARG A 352 9.65 -0.69 -4.71
CA ARG A 352 10.98 -0.59 -5.34
C ARG A 352 11.19 0.67 -6.18
N TRP A 353 10.24 1.61 -6.21
CA TRP A 353 10.27 2.80 -7.05
C TRP A 353 10.11 4.10 -6.28
N GLY A 354 10.69 4.17 -5.08
CA GLY A 354 10.77 5.43 -4.36
C GLY A 354 11.77 6.37 -5.03
N ASN A 355 11.38 7.59 -5.30
CA ASN A 355 12.33 8.65 -5.59
C ASN A 355 12.89 9.21 -4.28
N PRO A 356 14.05 9.90 -4.28
CA PRO A 356 14.65 10.43 -3.05
C PRO A 356 13.72 11.33 -2.23
N ASP A 357 12.78 12.02 -2.86
CA ASP A 357 11.95 13.05 -2.26
C ASP A 357 10.44 12.76 -2.38
N SER A 358 10.06 11.70 -3.08
CA SER A 358 8.65 11.32 -3.20
C SER A 358 8.48 9.82 -3.31
N PHE A 359 7.35 9.37 -2.84
CA PHE A 359 6.81 8.09 -3.19
C PHE A 359 5.84 8.27 -4.37
N ASP A 360 5.85 7.27 -5.25
CA ASP A 360 4.79 7.00 -6.19
C ASP A 360 4.37 8.19 -7.05
N ASP A 361 5.25 8.54 -7.96
CA ASP A 361 4.78 9.19 -9.16
C ASP A 361 4.44 8.08 -10.17
N ALA A 362 3.15 7.84 -10.40
CA ALA A 362 2.66 6.79 -11.32
C ALA A 362 3.25 6.90 -12.72
N ARG A 363 3.73 8.10 -13.11
CA ARG A 363 4.43 8.35 -14.36
C ARG A 363 5.76 7.57 -14.47
N THR A 364 6.32 7.09 -13.35
CA THR A 364 7.58 6.32 -13.35
C THR A 364 7.39 4.83 -13.64
N TRP A 365 6.19 4.33 -13.65
CA TRP A 365 5.89 2.90 -13.68
C TRP A 365 6.44 2.16 -14.89
N ASN A 366 6.43 2.77 -16.09
CA ASN A 366 6.97 2.11 -17.28
C ASN A 366 8.49 1.92 -17.22
N ALA A 367 9.21 2.91 -16.71
CA ALA A 367 10.64 2.77 -16.49
C ALA A 367 10.94 1.58 -15.56
N VAL A 368 10.09 1.39 -14.55
CA VAL A 368 10.19 0.28 -13.61
C VAL A 368 9.86 -1.06 -14.27
N TYR A 369 8.90 -1.09 -15.19
CA TYR A 369 8.49 -2.34 -15.85
C TYR A 369 9.45 -2.79 -16.95
N PHE A 370 9.86 -1.87 -17.81
CA PHE A 370 10.63 -2.19 -19.00
C PHE A 370 12.12 -2.04 -18.78
N GLY A 371 12.54 -1.09 -17.95
CA GLY A 371 13.93 -0.84 -17.66
C GLY A 371 14.64 -1.96 -16.90
N ILE A 372 15.95 -1.80 -16.78
CA ILE A 372 16.81 -2.64 -15.95
C ILE A 372 17.25 -1.85 -14.71
N LEU A 373 17.37 -2.54 -13.59
CA LEU A 373 17.78 -1.93 -12.33
C LEU A 373 19.28 -2.11 -12.10
N VAL A 374 20.03 -1.01 -12.01
CA VAL A 374 21.48 -1.00 -11.83
C VAL A 374 21.92 -0.25 -10.59
N ASN A 375 23.09 -0.60 -10.06
CA ASN A 375 23.79 0.11 -9.00
C ASN A 375 24.84 1.11 -9.57
N GLY A 376 25.56 1.82 -8.73
CA GLY A 376 26.58 2.79 -9.12
C GLY A 376 27.76 2.19 -9.91
N ARG A 377 27.93 0.86 -9.92
CA ARG A 377 28.90 0.17 -10.78
C ARG A 377 28.36 -0.17 -12.17
N GLY A 378 27.20 0.34 -12.54
CA GLY A 378 26.58 0.02 -13.84
C GLY A 378 26.11 -1.42 -13.99
N GLN A 379 25.95 -2.16 -12.89
CA GLN A 379 25.65 -3.59 -12.89
C GLN A 379 24.24 -3.85 -12.38
N ARG A 380 23.51 -4.72 -13.08
CA ARG A 380 22.29 -5.35 -12.54
C ARG A 380 22.67 -6.19 -11.32
N PHE A 381 21.82 -6.22 -10.32
CA PHE A 381 22.06 -6.92 -9.06
C PHE A 381 20.87 -7.77 -8.61
N VAL A 382 19.76 -7.74 -9.35
CA VAL A 382 18.54 -8.49 -9.06
C VAL A 382 17.77 -8.72 -10.37
N ARG A 383 16.90 -9.70 -10.41
CA ARG A 383 15.88 -9.79 -11.45
C ARG A 383 14.73 -8.84 -11.10
N GLU A 384 14.37 -8.00 -12.04
CA GLU A 384 13.45 -6.89 -11.80
C GLU A 384 11.98 -7.32 -11.69
N ASP A 385 11.66 -8.55 -12.09
CA ASP A 385 10.32 -9.14 -12.03
C ASP A 385 10.03 -9.92 -10.73
N LEU A 386 10.89 -9.81 -9.70
CA LEU A 386 10.63 -10.36 -8.38
C LEU A 386 9.59 -9.54 -7.62
N PRO A 387 8.95 -10.13 -6.60
CA PRO A 387 8.11 -9.41 -5.67
C PRO A 387 8.81 -8.16 -5.12
N PHE A 388 8.06 -7.08 -4.91
CA PHE A 388 8.58 -5.79 -4.49
C PHE A 388 9.52 -5.87 -3.30
N GLN A 389 9.13 -6.64 -2.28
CA GLN A 389 9.97 -6.83 -1.09
C GLN A 389 11.34 -7.42 -1.43
N SER A 390 11.39 -8.36 -2.38
CA SER A 390 12.65 -8.99 -2.80
C SER A 390 13.55 -7.99 -3.53
N VAL A 391 12.98 -7.19 -4.44
CA VAL A 391 13.72 -6.14 -5.15
C VAL A 391 14.17 -5.05 -4.16
N SER A 392 13.30 -4.61 -3.27
CA SER A 392 13.63 -3.61 -2.24
C SER A 392 14.72 -4.09 -1.29
N ASN A 393 14.70 -5.37 -0.89
CA ASN A 393 15.78 -5.97 -0.10
C ASN A 393 17.11 -5.91 -0.83
N ALA A 394 17.11 -6.20 -2.15
CA ALA A 394 18.31 -6.10 -2.96
C ALA A 394 18.78 -4.66 -3.14
N GLN A 395 17.87 -3.68 -3.31
CA GLN A 395 18.19 -2.26 -3.34
C GLN A 395 18.81 -1.79 -2.02
N ASN A 396 18.22 -2.18 -0.89
CA ASN A 396 18.71 -1.80 0.43
C ASN A 396 20.12 -2.38 0.74
N ALA A 397 20.54 -3.40 0.02
CA ALA A 397 21.89 -3.95 0.10
C ALA A 397 22.93 -3.21 -0.79
N GLN A 398 22.50 -2.27 -1.66
CA GLN A 398 23.41 -1.59 -2.61
C GLN A 398 24.14 -0.33 -2.10
N PRO A 399 23.87 0.28 -0.94
CA PRO A 399 24.57 1.51 -0.52
C PRO A 399 26.09 1.42 -0.51
N ALA A 400 26.64 0.21 -0.39
CA ALA A 400 28.08 -0.03 -0.50
C ALA A 400 28.66 0.21 -1.91
N TYR A 401 27.79 0.27 -2.94
CA TYR A 401 28.16 0.40 -4.35
C TYR A 401 27.65 1.70 -4.98
N GLY A 402 27.22 2.65 -4.15
CA GLY A 402 26.69 3.94 -4.57
C GLY A 402 25.49 4.35 -3.74
N LYS A 403 25.21 5.64 -3.70
CA LYS A 403 24.15 6.21 -2.86
C LYS A 403 22.73 5.85 -3.34
N ASN A 404 22.59 5.61 -4.64
CA ASN A 404 21.31 5.33 -5.29
C ASN A 404 21.40 4.07 -6.16
N CYS A 405 20.22 3.52 -6.51
CA CYS A 405 20.03 2.65 -7.65
C CYS A 405 19.31 3.42 -8.76
N TRP A 406 19.34 2.90 -9.96
CA TRP A 406 18.69 3.54 -11.11
C TRP A 406 17.94 2.51 -11.95
N TYR A 407 16.73 2.83 -12.37
CA TYR A 407 16.11 2.21 -13.52
C TYR A 407 16.67 2.86 -14.77
N VAL A 408 17.36 2.07 -15.61
CA VAL A 408 17.87 2.50 -16.91
C VAL A 408 16.96 1.98 -18.01
N PHE A 409 16.57 2.84 -18.89
CA PHE A 409 15.66 2.58 -20.02
C PHE A 409 15.98 3.51 -21.19
N ASP A 410 15.39 3.24 -22.36
CA ASP A 410 15.49 4.14 -23.52
C ASP A 410 14.12 4.73 -23.91
N GLU A 411 14.08 5.62 -24.87
CA GLU A 411 12.84 6.29 -25.31
C GLU A 411 11.78 5.31 -25.81
N THR A 412 12.17 4.13 -26.31
CA THR A 412 11.20 3.14 -26.80
C THR A 412 10.46 2.45 -25.66
N MET A 413 11.07 2.41 -24.49
CA MET A 413 10.47 1.90 -23.25
C MET A 413 9.60 2.96 -22.58
N ALA A 414 9.92 4.23 -22.77
CA ALA A 414 9.20 5.37 -22.20
C ALA A 414 7.99 5.81 -23.06
N ASP A 415 7.84 5.28 -24.25
CA ASP A 415 6.84 5.71 -25.23
C ASP A 415 5.41 5.70 -24.66
N GLY A 416 4.77 6.86 -24.67
CA GLY A 416 3.40 7.08 -24.23
C GLY A 416 3.20 7.25 -22.72
N MET A 417 4.28 7.30 -21.90
CA MET A 417 4.17 7.48 -20.44
C MET A 417 4.94 8.66 -19.86
N LEU A 418 6.03 9.05 -20.48
CA LEU A 418 6.79 10.22 -20.08
C LEU A 418 6.74 11.26 -21.23
N ASP A 419 5.83 12.22 -21.14
CA ASP A 419 5.83 13.35 -22.04
C ASP A 419 7.01 14.30 -21.74
N ASP A 420 7.34 15.16 -22.67
CA ASP A 420 8.47 16.08 -22.54
C ASP A 420 8.38 16.96 -21.27
N ALA A 421 7.18 17.34 -20.86
CA ALA A 421 6.98 18.14 -19.65
C ALA A 421 7.33 17.35 -18.39
N THR A 422 6.95 16.08 -18.32
CA THR A 422 7.29 15.17 -17.22
C THR A 422 8.80 14.89 -17.16
N LEU A 423 9.42 14.67 -18.33
CA LEU A 423 10.87 14.48 -18.41
C LEU A 423 11.63 15.71 -17.88
N GLU A 424 11.23 16.91 -18.30
CA GLU A 424 11.85 18.15 -17.82
C GLU A 424 11.61 18.38 -16.31
N GLU A 425 10.42 18.07 -15.81
CA GLU A 425 10.13 18.14 -14.39
C GLU A 425 11.06 17.22 -13.59
N PHE A 426 11.21 15.95 -13.99
CA PHE A 426 12.04 14.97 -13.30
C PHE A 426 13.53 15.30 -13.38
N LYS A 427 13.98 15.83 -14.49
CA LYS A 427 15.34 16.37 -14.64
C LYS A 427 15.55 17.55 -13.70
N GLY A 428 14.60 18.49 -13.64
CA GLY A 428 14.66 19.64 -12.74
C GLY A 428 14.71 19.27 -11.26
N LYS A 429 14.11 18.14 -10.89
CA LYS A 429 14.19 17.56 -9.54
C LYS A 429 15.46 16.75 -9.28
N GLY A 430 16.28 16.48 -10.30
CA GLY A 430 17.45 15.61 -10.19
C GLY A 430 17.08 14.12 -10.00
N TRP A 431 15.90 13.72 -10.40
CA TRP A 431 15.45 12.33 -10.35
C TRP A 431 15.80 11.57 -11.61
N LEU A 432 15.83 12.26 -12.77
CA LEU A 432 16.07 11.70 -14.08
C LEU A 432 17.30 12.32 -14.72
N TYR A 433 18.10 11.47 -15.34
CA TYR A 433 19.24 11.82 -16.17
C TYR A 433 18.97 11.35 -17.60
N GLU A 434 19.44 12.08 -18.60
CA GLU A 434 19.30 11.76 -20.01
C GLU A 434 20.61 11.98 -20.74
N ALA A 435 20.94 11.08 -21.66
CA ALA A 435 22.11 11.20 -22.52
C ALA A 435 21.91 10.49 -23.87
N ALA A 436 22.79 10.80 -24.83
CA ALA A 436 22.80 10.17 -26.14
C ALA A 436 23.58 8.86 -26.20
N SER A 437 24.38 8.55 -25.17
CA SER A 437 25.07 7.28 -25.01
C SER A 437 24.99 6.80 -23.56
N LEU A 438 25.24 5.51 -23.34
CA LEU A 438 25.24 4.92 -22.02
C LEU A 438 26.45 5.36 -21.19
N GLU A 439 27.57 5.67 -21.83
CA GLU A 439 28.75 6.22 -21.19
C GLU A 439 28.50 7.63 -20.66
N GLU A 440 27.91 8.52 -21.49
CA GLU A 440 27.51 9.86 -21.08
C GLU A 440 26.44 9.83 -19.98
N LEU A 441 25.48 8.88 -20.08
CA LEU A 441 24.48 8.68 -19.04
C LEU A 441 25.11 8.30 -17.72
N GLY A 442 26.11 7.41 -17.77
CA GLY A 442 26.88 7.00 -16.60
C GLY A 442 27.58 8.19 -15.94
N GLU A 443 28.24 9.05 -16.72
CA GLU A 443 28.89 10.26 -16.21
C GLU A 443 27.87 11.21 -15.55
N ALA A 444 26.73 11.43 -16.20
CA ALA A 444 25.70 12.34 -15.72
C ALA A 444 25.04 11.84 -14.41
N ALA A 445 24.77 10.53 -14.31
CA ALA A 445 24.08 9.91 -13.18
C ALA A 445 25.02 9.44 -12.06
N GLY A 446 26.34 9.45 -12.27
CA GLY A 446 27.32 8.92 -11.31
C GLY A 446 27.36 7.37 -11.31
N ILE A 447 27.15 6.76 -12.47
CA ILE A 447 27.23 5.32 -12.73
C ILE A 447 28.48 5.04 -13.55
N ASP A 448 29.11 3.85 -13.38
CA ASP A 448 30.18 3.41 -14.28
C ASP A 448 29.60 3.20 -15.70
N GLY A 449 29.83 4.16 -16.61
CA GLY A 449 29.25 4.18 -17.93
C GLY A 449 29.70 3.03 -18.82
N ALA A 450 30.97 2.63 -18.73
CA ALA A 450 31.49 1.50 -19.52
C ALA A 450 30.87 0.18 -19.05
N ALA A 451 30.75 -0.02 -17.75
CA ALA A 451 30.08 -1.20 -17.21
C ALA A 451 28.58 -1.18 -17.52
N LEU A 452 27.94 0.00 -17.52
CA LEU A 452 26.55 0.15 -17.90
C LEU A 452 26.32 -0.23 -19.36
N ALA A 453 27.15 0.24 -20.28
CA ALA A 453 27.09 -0.13 -21.69
C ALA A 453 27.21 -1.66 -21.88
N GLN A 454 28.15 -2.29 -21.20
CA GLN A 454 28.28 -3.76 -21.22
C GLN A 454 27.03 -4.46 -20.65
N THR A 455 26.46 -3.93 -19.56
CA THR A 455 25.25 -4.49 -18.93
C THR A 455 24.05 -4.46 -19.88
N VAL A 456 23.87 -3.34 -20.61
CA VAL A 456 22.81 -3.21 -21.62
C VAL A 456 23.07 -4.15 -22.82
N ALA A 457 24.31 -4.27 -23.27
CA ALA A 457 24.67 -5.20 -24.34
C ALA A 457 24.37 -6.66 -23.95
N ASP A 458 24.73 -7.06 -22.73
CA ASP A 458 24.45 -8.40 -22.20
C ASP A 458 22.93 -8.65 -22.09
N TYR A 459 22.16 -7.66 -21.66
CA TYR A 459 20.70 -7.74 -21.59
C TYR A 459 20.07 -7.93 -22.99
N ASN A 460 20.50 -7.16 -23.97
CA ASN A 460 20.04 -7.29 -25.35
C ASN A 460 20.40 -8.65 -25.95
N ALA A 461 21.61 -9.14 -25.71
CA ALA A 461 22.03 -10.47 -26.17
C ALA A 461 21.15 -11.58 -25.54
N GLY A 462 20.81 -11.44 -24.26
CA GLY A 462 19.86 -12.33 -23.59
C GLY A 462 18.47 -12.27 -24.20
N PHE A 463 18.03 -11.09 -24.59
CA PHE A 463 16.76 -10.90 -25.27
C PHE A 463 16.72 -11.58 -26.64
N GLU A 464 17.78 -11.46 -27.43
CA GLU A 464 17.93 -12.18 -28.74
C GLU A 464 17.95 -13.69 -28.54
N ALA A 465 18.58 -14.17 -27.46
CA ALA A 465 18.61 -15.59 -27.12
C ALA A 465 17.29 -16.10 -26.49
N GLY A 466 16.34 -15.21 -26.20
CA GLY A 466 15.08 -15.54 -25.55
C GLY A 466 15.21 -15.91 -24.06
N LYS A 467 16.33 -15.54 -23.41
CA LYS A 467 16.62 -15.91 -22.02
C LYS A 467 17.58 -14.92 -21.35
N ASP A 468 17.20 -14.44 -20.19
CA ASP A 468 18.13 -13.73 -19.30
C ASP A 468 18.99 -14.74 -18.53
N GLU A 469 20.16 -15.04 -19.09
CA GLU A 469 21.08 -16.05 -18.53
C GLU A 469 21.62 -15.66 -17.15
N ARG A 470 21.67 -14.37 -16.83
CA ARG A 470 22.33 -13.89 -15.61
C ARG A 470 21.40 -13.85 -14.40
N PHE A 471 20.17 -13.44 -14.59
CA PHE A 471 19.20 -13.26 -13.50
C PHE A 471 17.94 -14.06 -13.68
N GLY A 472 17.66 -14.57 -14.89
CA GLY A 472 16.48 -15.36 -15.19
C GLY A 472 15.18 -14.55 -15.18
N ARG A 473 15.26 -13.25 -15.50
CA ARG A 473 14.07 -12.40 -15.67
C ARG A 473 13.21 -12.97 -16.79
N ASP A 474 11.91 -13.03 -16.58
CA ASP A 474 10.98 -13.33 -17.67
C ASP A 474 10.99 -12.18 -18.67
N LEU A 475 11.44 -12.48 -19.89
CA LEU A 475 11.51 -11.50 -20.97
C LEU A 475 10.17 -11.30 -21.69
N MET A 476 9.17 -12.14 -21.41
CA MET A 476 7.82 -11.98 -21.94
C MET A 476 7.19 -10.70 -21.41
N GLY A 477 6.86 -9.77 -22.30
CA GLY A 477 6.31 -8.47 -21.92
C GLY A 477 7.35 -7.37 -21.67
N THR A 478 8.64 -7.66 -21.75
CA THR A 478 9.71 -6.66 -21.77
C THR A 478 10.16 -6.35 -23.20
N ILE A 479 11.02 -5.35 -23.37
CA ILE A 479 11.56 -4.96 -24.67
C ILE A 479 13.08 -4.76 -24.56
N PRO A 480 13.86 -5.01 -25.64
CA PRO A 480 15.28 -4.70 -25.66
C PRO A 480 15.53 -3.21 -25.80
N PHE A 481 16.73 -2.76 -25.44
CA PHE A 481 17.20 -1.43 -25.74
C PHE A 481 17.47 -1.30 -27.25
N THR A 482 16.71 -0.46 -27.91
CA THR A 482 16.82 -0.19 -29.37
C THR A 482 16.84 1.29 -29.69
N GLY A 483 16.69 2.13 -28.66
CA GLY A 483 16.68 3.58 -28.78
C GLY A 483 18.06 4.22 -28.90
N THR A 484 18.06 5.53 -29.03
CA THR A 484 19.26 6.40 -29.16
C THR A 484 19.33 7.43 -28.04
N ARG A 485 18.29 7.52 -27.22
CA ARG A 485 18.21 8.36 -26.02
C ARG A 485 18.04 7.46 -24.81
N TYR A 486 18.94 7.60 -23.88
CA TYR A 486 18.98 6.75 -22.69
C TYR A 486 18.65 7.58 -21.45
N PHE A 487 17.98 6.94 -20.53
CA PHE A 487 17.51 7.56 -19.30
C PHE A 487 17.94 6.74 -18.08
N ALA A 488 18.28 7.41 -16.99
CA ALA A 488 18.49 6.82 -15.69
C ALA A 488 17.58 7.51 -14.67
N LEU A 489 16.59 6.79 -14.16
CA LEU A 489 15.67 7.26 -13.13
C LEU A 489 16.15 6.75 -11.77
N THR A 490 16.37 7.65 -10.82
CA THR A 490 16.72 7.24 -9.44
C THR A 490 15.63 6.35 -8.85
N SER A 491 16.05 5.27 -8.23
CA SER A 491 15.16 4.32 -7.59
C SER A 491 15.68 3.93 -6.22
N ASN A 492 14.85 4.12 -5.20
CA ASN A 492 15.11 3.68 -3.84
C ASN A 492 13.94 2.84 -3.33
N SER A 493 14.20 2.02 -2.34
CA SER A 493 13.13 1.35 -1.60
C SER A 493 12.25 2.38 -0.89
N CYS A 494 10.96 2.13 -0.82
CA CYS A 494 10.01 2.97 -0.10
C CYS A 494 9.08 2.11 0.77
N VAL A 495 9.01 2.41 2.05
CA VAL A 495 8.10 1.71 2.98
C VAL A 495 6.67 2.15 2.75
N LEU A 496 5.82 1.19 2.43
CA LEU A 496 4.36 1.36 2.36
C LEU A 496 3.70 1.12 3.72
N ALA A 497 4.06 0.02 4.37
CA ALA A 497 3.43 -0.42 5.60
C ALA A 497 4.36 -1.33 6.41
N THR A 498 4.11 -1.42 7.70
CA THR A 498 4.69 -2.46 8.56
C THR A 498 3.85 -3.73 8.50
N VAL A 499 4.49 -4.89 8.60
CA VAL A 499 3.84 -6.20 8.48
C VAL A 499 3.81 -6.97 9.81
N GLY A 500 4.72 -6.68 10.73
CA GLY A 500 4.67 -7.24 12.08
C GLY A 500 3.68 -6.49 12.98
N GLY A 501 3.10 -7.17 13.95
CA GLY A 501 2.09 -6.59 14.82
C GLY A 501 1.87 -7.32 16.15
N LEU A 502 0.71 -7.06 16.77
CA LEU A 502 0.23 -7.70 18.01
C LEU A 502 -0.30 -9.11 17.76
#